data_a2aad42a16483b3fa405a1869293b526
#
_entry.id   a2aad42a16483b3fa405a1869293b526
#
_cell.length_a   1.000
_cell.length_b   1.000
_cell.length_c   1.000
_cell.angle_alpha   90.00
_cell.angle_beta   90.00
_cell.angle_gamma   90.00
#
_symmetry.space_group_name_H-M   'P 1'
#
loop_
_entity.id
_entity.type
_entity.pdbx_description
1 polymer ?
#
loop_
_entity_poly.entity_id
_entity_poly.type
_entity_poly.pdbx_seq_one_letter_code
_entity_poly.pdbx_strand_id
1 'polypeptide(L)'
;MSIKSDKWIQEMSENHNMIEPYSSNQIRVDNDGNKLISYGVSSYGYDVRCSNEFKVFTNIHSAIVDPKQFDEKSFVDINSDICVIPPNSFALARTVEYFKIPRNVLTICLGKSTYALSLIHISEPTRLTCI
;
A
#
# COMPACT_ATOMS: atom_id res chain seq x y z
N MET A 1 12.20 -22.72 -4.41
CA MET A 1 11.64 -21.39 -4.07
C MET A 1 11.17 -21.42 -2.63
N SER A 2 11.54 -20.45 -1.81
CA SER A 2 11.16 -20.40 -0.40
C SER A 2 10.62 -19.02 -0.02
N ILE A 3 9.63 -19.02 0.87
CA ILE A 3 9.12 -17.78 1.48
C ILE A 3 10.23 -17.23 2.40
N LYS A 4 10.48 -15.94 2.32
CA LYS A 4 11.51 -15.27 3.12
C LYS A 4 10.95 -14.87 4.48
N SER A 5 11.73 -15.14 5.54
CA SER A 5 11.32 -14.78 6.90
C SER A 5 11.64 -13.32 7.23
N ASP A 6 11.15 -12.87 8.37
CA ASP A 6 11.46 -11.57 8.99
C ASP A 6 12.97 -11.32 9.12
N LYS A 7 13.72 -12.31 9.58
CA LYS A 7 15.19 -12.22 9.72
C LYS A 7 15.88 -11.93 8.39
N TRP A 8 15.45 -12.59 7.32
CA TRP A 8 15.99 -12.34 6.00
C TRP A 8 15.62 -10.94 5.49
N ILE A 9 14.36 -10.51 5.71
CA ILE A 9 13.89 -9.17 5.33
C ILE A 9 14.68 -8.10 6.09
N GLN A 10 14.94 -8.32 7.38
CA GLN A 10 15.74 -7.43 8.20
C GLN A 10 17.17 -7.33 7.66
N GLU A 11 17.86 -8.46 7.46
CA GLU A 11 19.21 -8.49 6.93
C GLU A 11 19.34 -7.75 5.59
N MET A 12 18.39 -8.00 4.68
CA MET A 12 18.39 -7.34 3.37
C MET A 12 18.09 -5.85 3.44
N SER A 13 17.26 -5.43 4.38
CA SER A 13 16.91 -4.02 4.54
C SER A 13 18.03 -3.23 5.22
N GLU A 14 18.64 -3.79 6.26
CA GLU A 14 19.73 -3.14 7.01
C GLU A 14 21.07 -3.10 6.23
N ASN A 15 21.42 -4.18 5.53
CA ASN A 15 22.71 -4.30 4.84
C ASN A 15 22.66 -3.89 3.37
N HIS A 16 21.50 -3.94 2.73
CA HIS A 16 21.34 -3.68 1.28
C HIS A 16 20.29 -2.63 0.95
N ASN A 17 19.71 -1.96 1.96
CA ASN A 17 18.67 -0.94 1.79
C ASN A 17 17.50 -1.43 0.92
N MET A 18 17.06 -2.69 1.14
CA MET A 18 15.98 -3.27 0.35
C MET A 18 14.65 -2.54 0.58
N ILE A 19 14.40 -2.08 1.80
CA ILE A 19 13.23 -1.29 2.20
C ILE A 19 13.71 -0.03 2.91
N GLU A 20 13.26 1.15 2.48
CA GLU A 20 13.66 2.42 3.07
C GLU A 20 12.47 3.41 3.11
N PRO A 21 12.12 4.00 4.28
CA PRO A 21 12.65 3.69 5.61
C PRO A 21 12.18 2.32 6.12
N TYR A 22 13.07 1.61 6.82
CA TYR A 22 12.80 0.29 7.37
C TYR A 22 12.41 0.37 8.86
N SER A 23 11.41 -0.43 9.26
CA SER A 23 11.04 -0.64 10.67
C SER A 23 11.17 -2.12 11.03
N SER A 24 12.07 -2.43 11.97
CA SER A 24 12.34 -3.81 12.42
C SER A 24 11.23 -4.41 13.26
N ASN A 25 10.25 -3.61 13.66
CA ASN A 25 9.12 -4.05 14.47
C ASN A 25 7.80 -3.55 13.88
N GLN A 26 6.71 -4.22 14.26
CA GLN A 26 5.36 -3.76 13.99
C GLN A 26 5.04 -2.55 14.86
N ILE A 27 4.92 -1.38 14.26
CA ILE A 27 4.51 -0.16 14.94
C ILE A 27 2.99 -0.07 14.91
N ARG A 28 2.36 0.10 16.07
CA ARG A 28 0.90 0.12 16.24
C ARG A 28 0.38 1.35 16.94
N VAL A 29 1.28 2.14 17.51
CA VAL A 29 0.99 3.38 18.22
C VAL A 29 2.01 4.44 17.82
N ASP A 30 1.60 5.69 17.81
CA ASP A 30 2.50 6.81 17.62
C ASP A 30 3.24 7.17 18.93
N ASN A 31 4.05 8.22 18.88
CA ASN A 31 4.80 8.70 20.05
C ASN A 31 3.90 9.26 21.16
N ASP A 32 2.66 9.63 20.82
CA ASP A 32 1.66 10.18 21.75
C ASP A 32 0.72 9.08 22.28
N GLY A 33 0.93 7.82 21.89
CA GLY A 33 0.14 6.65 22.33
C GLY A 33 -1.16 6.44 21.55
N ASN A 34 -1.41 7.17 20.47
CA ASN A 34 -2.58 6.96 19.63
C ASN A 34 -2.41 5.71 18.77
N LYS A 35 -3.52 5.00 18.55
CA LYS A 35 -3.52 3.79 17.71
C LYS A 35 -3.29 4.15 16.25
N LEU A 36 -2.33 3.48 15.63
CA LEU A 36 -2.04 3.55 14.20
C LEU A 36 -2.45 2.26 13.49
N ILE A 37 -2.69 2.37 12.19
CA ILE A 37 -2.68 1.19 11.33
C ILE A 37 -1.25 0.67 11.31
N SER A 38 -1.06 -0.56 11.77
CA SER A 38 0.28 -1.11 11.98
C SER A 38 1.08 -1.19 10.69
N TYR A 39 2.35 -0.85 10.78
CA TYR A 39 3.34 -0.95 9.71
C TYR A 39 4.65 -1.53 10.24
N GLY A 40 5.53 -1.94 9.33
CA GLY A 40 6.81 -2.54 9.66
C GLY A 40 6.88 -4.03 9.35
N VAL A 41 7.98 -4.67 9.73
CA VAL A 41 8.21 -6.07 9.43
C VAL A 41 7.21 -6.98 10.15
N SER A 42 6.70 -7.98 9.43
CA SER A 42 5.91 -9.09 9.96
C SER A 42 6.67 -10.40 9.75
N SER A 43 6.13 -11.53 10.20
CA SER A 43 6.83 -12.83 10.18
C SER A 43 7.34 -13.23 8.79
N TYR A 44 6.63 -12.88 7.72
CA TYR A 44 6.94 -13.26 6.34
C TYR A 44 6.70 -12.12 5.33
N GLY A 45 6.70 -10.89 5.78
CA GLY A 45 6.43 -9.75 4.92
C GLY A 45 6.67 -8.42 5.59
N TYR A 46 6.21 -7.36 4.94
CA TYR A 46 6.32 -6.00 5.42
C TYR A 46 5.01 -5.25 5.19
N ASP A 47 4.47 -4.69 6.25
CA ASP A 47 3.27 -3.85 6.19
C ASP A 47 3.67 -2.42 5.83
N VAL A 48 3.20 -1.97 4.67
CA VAL A 48 3.54 -0.65 4.13
C VAL A 48 2.58 0.44 4.63
N ARG A 49 3.03 1.69 4.53
CA ARG A 49 2.23 2.90 4.78
C ARG A 49 1.89 3.59 3.47
N CYS A 50 0.70 4.18 3.41
CA CYS A 50 0.39 5.17 2.37
C CYS A 50 1.01 6.52 2.73
N SER A 51 1.59 7.20 1.74
CA SER A 51 1.99 8.60 1.88
C SER A 51 0.74 9.50 1.78
N ASN A 52 0.94 10.80 1.95
CA ASN A 52 -0.12 11.81 1.78
C ASN A 52 -0.36 12.21 0.32
N GLU A 53 0.29 11.56 -0.64
CA GLU A 53 0.16 11.81 -2.07
C GLU A 53 -0.81 10.81 -2.71
N PHE A 54 -1.92 11.31 -3.22
CA PHE A 54 -2.95 10.50 -3.87
C PHE A 54 -3.32 11.07 -5.23
N LYS A 55 -3.69 10.19 -6.16
CA LYS A 55 -4.35 10.54 -7.42
C LYS A 55 -5.73 9.91 -7.41
N VAL A 56 -6.77 10.73 -7.31
CA VAL A 56 -8.16 10.27 -7.29
C VAL A 56 -8.73 10.33 -8.70
N PHE A 57 -9.27 9.23 -9.19
CA PHE A 57 -9.92 9.17 -10.49
C PHE A 57 -11.21 9.96 -10.48
N THR A 58 -11.42 10.74 -11.54
CA THR A 58 -12.67 11.44 -11.81
C THR A 58 -13.17 11.06 -13.20
N ASN A 59 -14.47 10.81 -13.31
CA ASN A 59 -15.10 10.45 -14.58
C ASN A 59 -15.59 11.68 -15.39
N ILE A 60 -15.18 12.87 -15.00
CA ILE A 60 -15.64 14.13 -15.65
C ILE A 60 -15.15 14.21 -17.10
N HIS A 61 -13.93 13.75 -17.36
CA HIS A 61 -13.29 13.86 -18.67
C HIS A 61 -13.26 12.56 -19.46
N SER A 62 -13.37 11.43 -18.80
CA SER A 62 -13.38 10.11 -19.43
C SER A 62 -14.14 9.10 -18.58
N ALA A 63 -15.03 8.35 -19.21
CA ALA A 63 -15.71 7.21 -18.58
C ALA A 63 -14.87 5.92 -18.66
N ILE A 64 -13.76 5.93 -19.40
CA ILE A 64 -12.94 4.76 -19.67
C ILE A 64 -11.54 5.01 -19.11
N VAL A 65 -11.03 4.04 -18.37
CA VAL A 65 -9.62 3.99 -17.94
C VAL A 65 -8.88 3.08 -18.90
N ASP A 66 -8.10 3.66 -19.82
CA ASP A 66 -7.25 2.90 -20.73
C ASP A 66 -5.81 2.87 -20.18
N PRO A 67 -5.29 1.71 -19.76
CA PRO A 67 -3.92 1.63 -19.24
C PRO A 67 -2.84 1.88 -20.28
N LYS A 68 -3.19 1.87 -21.58
CA LYS A 68 -2.27 2.16 -22.68
C LYS A 68 -2.29 3.62 -23.09
N GLN A 69 -3.37 4.34 -22.77
CA GLN A 69 -3.56 5.75 -23.05
C GLN A 69 -4.03 6.45 -21.76
N PHE A 70 -3.12 6.52 -20.82
CA PHE A 70 -3.38 7.14 -19.52
C PHE A 70 -3.61 8.66 -19.71
N ASP A 71 -4.83 9.11 -19.42
CA ASP A 71 -5.19 10.52 -19.45
C ASP A 71 -5.02 11.13 -18.05
N GLU A 72 -3.99 11.95 -17.88
CA GLU A 72 -3.73 12.63 -16.60
C GLU A 72 -4.88 13.55 -16.18
N LYS A 73 -5.67 14.06 -17.13
CA LYS A 73 -6.84 14.91 -16.82
C LYS A 73 -7.97 14.15 -16.12
N SER A 74 -7.94 12.82 -16.17
CA SER A 74 -8.89 11.96 -15.46
C SER A 74 -8.54 11.76 -13.99
N PHE A 75 -7.46 12.40 -13.50
CA PHE A 75 -7.03 12.28 -12.12
C PHE A 75 -6.87 13.66 -11.47
N VAL A 76 -7.23 13.72 -10.20
CA VAL A 76 -6.98 14.88 -9.33
C VAL A 76 -5.90 14.50 -8.33
N ASP A 77 -4.84 15.30 -8.30
CA ASP A 77 -3.78 15.16 -7.31
C ASP A 77 -4.23 15.74 -5.97
N ILE A 78 -4.15 14.92 -4.93
CA ILE A 78 -4.50 15.29 -3.55
C ILE A 78 -3.26 15.06 -2.69
N ASN A 79 -2.88 16.09 -1.94
CA ASN A 79 -1.85 15.98 -0.91
C ASN A 79 -2.50 16.28 0.44
N SER A 80 -2.81 15.24 1.19
CA SER A 80 -3.54 15.34 2.46
C SER A 80 -3.34 14.07 3.28
N ASP A 81 -3.47 14.17 4.59
CA ASP A 81 -3.45 13.04 5.51
C ASP A 81 -4.71 12.15 5.38
N ILE A 82 -5.76 12.67 4.76
CA ILE A 82 -7.01 11.97 4.53
C ILE A 82 -7.35 12.03 3.04
N CYS A 83 -7.60 10.87 2.43
CA CYS A 83 -8.08 10.77 1.06
C CYS A 83 -9.54 10.29 1.04
N VAL A 84 -10.42 11.13 0.52
CA VAL A 84 -11.83 10.77 0.29
C VAL A 84 -11.97 10.24 -1.13
N ILE A 85 -12.41 8.99 -1.26
CA ILE A 85 -12.66 8.35 -2.55
C ILE A 85 -14.15 8.43 -2.84
N PRO A 86 -14.58 9.16 -3.89
CA PRO A 86 -16.00 9.25 -4.26
C PRO A 86 -16.58 7.89 -4.68
N PRO A 87 -17.92 7.74 -4.65
CA PRO A 87 -18.58 6.55 -5.23
C PRO A 87 -18.19 6.34 -6.70
N ASN A 88 -18.06 5.08 -7.10
CA ASN A 88 -17.66 4.67 -8.47
C ASN A 88 -16.32 5.25 -8.92
N SER A 89 -15.41 5.50 -8.00
CA SER A 89 -14.06 6.00 -8.23
C SER A 89 -13.03 5.10 -7.56
N PHE A 90 -11.77 5.41 -7.80
CA PHE A 90 -10.63 4.78 -7.13
C PHE A 90 -9.51 5.80 -6.94
N ALA A 91 -8.58 5.47 -6.08
CA ALA A 91 -7.39 6.30 -5.87
C ALA A 91 -6.13 5.47 -6.08
N LEU A 92 -5.14 6.11 -6.66
CA LEU A 92 -3.77 5.64 -6.67
C LEU A 92 -3.06 6.29 -5.49
N ALA A 93 -2.44 5.47 -4.66
CA ALA A 93 -1.67 5.93 -3.52
C ALA A 93 -0.21 5.52 -3.67
N ARG A 94 0.68 6.31 -3.12
CA ARG A 94 2.10 6.01 -3.05
C ARG A 94 2.44 5.48 -1.68
N THR A 95 3.38 4.53 -1.60
CA THR A 95 3.94 4.09 -0.32
C THR A 95 4.95 5.11 0.23
N VAL A 96 5.03 5.22 1.55
CA VAL A 96 6.11 5.96 2.22
C VAL A 96 7.44 5.26 1.96
N GLU A 97 7.41 3.92 2.01
CA GLU A 97 8.58 3.08 1.80
C GLU A 97 8.96 2.99 0.33
N TYR A 98 10.25 3.06 0.08
CA TYR A 98 10.87 2.74 -1.20
C TYR A 98 11.41 1.30 -1.17
N PHE A 99 11.15 0.53 -2.22
CA PHE A 99 11.53 -0.87 -2.33
C PHE A 99 12.58 -1.08 -3.41
N LYS A 100 13.73 -1.62 -3.03
CA LYS A 100 14.80 -2.05 -3.93
C LYS A 100 14.90 -3.57 -3.90
N ILE A 101 13.97 -4.22 -4.57
CA ILE A 101 13.86 -5.68 -4.54
C ILE A 101 14.96 -6.32 -5.39
N PRO A 102 15.72 -7.32 -4.85
CA PRO A 102 16.71 -8.06 -5.62
C PRO A 102 16.08 -8.85 -6.77
N ARG A 103 16.82 -9.04 -7.87
CA ARG A 103 16.31 -9.73 -9.07
C ARG A 103 15.88 -11.17 -8.85
N ASN A 104 16.40 -11.83 -7.83
CA ASN A 104 16.08 -13.23 -7.49
C ASN A 104 14.95 -13.35 -6.48
N VAL A 105 14.24 -12.26 -6.22
CA VAL A 105 13.11 -12.20 -5.26
C VAL A 105 11.86 -11.72 -5.99
N LEU A 106 10.77 -12.46 -5.82
CA LEU A 106 9.44 -12.06 -6.21
C LEU A 106 8.72 -11.49 -5.00
N THR A 107 8.07 -10.35 -5.16
CA THR A 107 7.19 -9.77 -4.15
C THR A 107 5.74 -9.86 -4.58
N ILE A 108 4.86 -10.16 -3.63
CA ILE A 108 3.42 -10.19 -3.84
C ILE A 108 2.81 -9.11 -2.94
N CYS A 109 2.08 -8.18 -3.52
CA CYS A 109 1.34 -7.16 -2.79
C CYS A 109 -0.06 -7.69 -2.47
N LEU A 110 -0.41 -7.70 -1.19
CA LEU A 110 -1.70 -8.19 -0.70
C LEU A 110 -2.40 -7.12 0.13
N GLY A 111 -3.73 -7.15 0.11
CA GLY A 111 -4.54 -6.30 0.98
C GLY A 111 -4.42 -6.72 2.45
N LYS A 112 -4.34 -5.74 3.32
CA LYS A 112 -4.30 -5.97 4.77
C LYS A 112 -5.71 -6.07 5.34
N SER A 113 -5.94 -7.03 6.25
CA SER A 113 -7.24 -7.26 6.88
C SER A 113 -7.78 -6.05 7.64
N THR A 114 -6.92 -5.23 8.23
CA THR A 114 -7.33 -4.00 8.92
C THR A 114 -8.03 -3.02 7.98
N TYR A 115 -7.49 -2.83 6.77
CA TYR A 115 -8.16 -2.03 5.74
C TYR A 115 -9.42 -2.71 5.23
N ALA A 116 -9.37 -4.03 5.10
CA ALA A 116 -10.50 -4.82 4.68
C ALA A 116 -11.70 -4.69 5.61
N LEU A 117 -11.50 -4.67 6.91
CA LEU A 117 -12.56 -4.52 7.89
C LEU A 117 -13.20 -3.12 7.84
N SER A 118 -12.42 -2.09 7.59
CA SER A 118 -12.95 -0.72 7.43
C SER A 118 -13.71 -0.53 6.12
N LEU A 119 -13.48 -1.39 5.12
CA LEU A 119 -14.05 -1.30 3.78
C LEU A 119 -15.04 -2.43 3.46
N ILE A 120 -15.49 -3.19 4.44
CA ILE A 120 -16.30 -4.39 4.24
C ILE A 120 -17.57 -4.15 3.42
N HIS A 121 -18.17 -2.98 3.54
CA HIS A 121 -19.36 -2.58 2.79
C HIS A 121 -19.08 -2.07 1.37
N ILE A 122 -17.80 -1.79 1.04
CA ILE A 122 -17.41 -1.17 -0.22
C ILE A 122 -16.80 -2.18 -1.17
N SER A 123 -16.05 -3.14 -0.66
CA SER A 123 -15.20 -4.01 -1.47
C SER A 123 -15.66 -5.46 -1.55
N GLU A 124 -16.70 -5.81 -0.80
CA GLU A 124 -17.27 -7.13 -0.95
C GLU A 124 -18.10 -7.20 -2.26
N PRO A 125 -18.31 -8.32 -2.91
CA PRO A 125 -17.75 -9.65 -2.63
C PRO A 125 -16.43 -9.92 -3.37
N THR A 126 -15.90 -9.00 -4.12
CA THR A 126 -14.74 -9.17 -5.02
C THR A 126 -13.49 -9.65 -4.32
N ARG A 127 -13.45 -9.49 -3.04
CA ARG A 127 -12.33 -9.88 -2.20
C ARG A 127 -12.16 -11.38 -1.99
N LEU A 128 -13.25 -12.13 -2.12
CA LEU A 128 -13.25 -13.58 -1.95
C LEU A 128 -12.56 -14.32 -3.10
N THR A 129 -12.28 -13.64 -4.18
CA THR A 129 -11.60 -14.21 -5.35
C THR A 129 -10.08 -14.00 -5.34
N CYS A 130 -9.55 -13.29 -4.38
CA CYS A 130 -8.12 -13.12 -4.20
C CYS A 130 -7.57 -14.21 -3.29
N ILE A 131 -7.53 -15.44 -3.80
CA ILE A 131 -6.85 -16.57 -3.19
C ILE A 131 -5.58 -16.88 -3.98
#